data_d61e503b087ccf0877cf00d06a721a6f
#
_entry.id   d61e503b087ccf0877cf00d06a721a6f
#
_cell.length_a   1.000
_cell.length_b   1.000
_cell.length_c   1.000
_cell.angle_alpha   90.00
_cell.angle_beta   90.00
_cell.angle_gamma   90.00
#
_symmetry.space_group_name_H-M   'P 1'
#
loop_
_entity.id
_entity.type
_entity.pdbx_description
1 polymer ?
#
loop_
_entity_poly.entity_id
_entity_poly.type
_entity_poly.pdbx_seq_one_letter_code
_entity_poly.pdbx_strand_id
1 'polypeptide(L)' 'MGKFSVSYTRKVQTVPYENVTVSLTREFDEDLCSPDQAFKEVRETVSRWVDAELQMLRR' A
#
# COMPACT_ATOMS: atom_id res chain seq x y z
N MET A 1 7.66 23.94 5.55
CA MET A 1 6.30 23.79 5.01
C MET A 1 6.35 23.16 3.64
N GLY A 2 6.31 21.89 3.59
CA GLY A 2 6.26 21.20 2.33
C GLY A 2 5.38 19.97 2.44
N LYS A 3 4.92 19.52 1.31
CA LYS A 3 4.18 18.29 1.21
C LYS A 3 4.94 17.32 0.35
N PHE A 4 4.81 16.07 0.66
CA PHE A 4 5.40 15.02 -0.16
C PHE A 4 4.39 13.91 -0.33
N SER A 5 4.56 13.14 -1.38
CA SER A 5 3.67 12.01 -1.62
C SER A 5 4.45 10.72 -1.54
N VAL A 6 3.77 9.69 -1.07
CA VAL A 6 4.31 8.34 -1.01
C VAL A 6 3.40 7.46 -1.85
N SER A 7 4.01 6.71 -2.74
CA SER A 7 3.29 5.78 -3.59
C SER A 7 3.86 4.39 -3.38
N TYR A 8 2.99 3.43 -3.20
CA TYR A 8 3.39 2.05 -3.00
C TYR A 8 2.48 1.17 -3.82
N THR A 9 3.09 0.32 -4.63
CA THR A 9 2.35 -0.61 -5.49
C THR A 9 2.86 -2.00 -5.22
N ARG A 10 1.94 -2.92 -5.01
CA ARG A 10 2.29 -4.31 -4.80
C ARG A 10 1.48 -5.18 -5.73
N LYS A 11 2.16 -6.05 -6.45
CA LYS A 11 1.54 -7.01 -7.35
C LYS A 11 1.67 -8.39 -6.73
N VAL A 12 0.54 -9.05 -6.59
CA VAL A 12 0.49 -10.37 -5.98
C VAL A 12 -0.16 -11.32 -6.96
N GLN A 13 0.48 -12.46 -7.18
CA GLN A 13 -0.09 -13.52 -8.00
C GLN A 13 -0.88 -14.44 -7.07
N THR A 14 -2.18 -14.50 -7.28
CA THR A 14 -3.08 -15.20 -6.38
C THR A 14 -3.40 -16.61 -6.85
N VAL A 15 -3.54 -16.78 -8.16
CA VAL A 15 -3.72 -18.10 -8.79
C VAL A 15 -2.95 -18.07 -10.10
N PRO A 16 -2.68 -19.23 -10.71
CA PRO A 16 -2.06 -19.23 -12.03
C PRO A 16 -2.91 -18.39 -12.98
N TYR A 17 -2.30 -17.50 -13.70
CA TYR A 17 -2.96 -16.65 -14.69
C TYR A 17 -3.69 -15.44 -14.14
N GLU A 18 -3.75 -15.23 -12.83
CA GLU A 18 -4.39 -14.06 -12.27
C GLU A 18 -3.45 -13.30 -11.36
N ASN A 19 -3.51 -11.99 -11.45
CA ASN A 19 -2.74 -11.09 -10.61
C ASN A 19 -3.65 -10.07 -9.98
N VAL A 20 -3.33 -9.70 -8.75
CA VAL A 20 -3.97 -8.58 -8.08
C VAL A 20 -2.92 -7.51 -7.88
N THR A 21 -3.22 -6.31 -8.32
CA THR A 21 -2.35 -5.16 -8.12
C THR A 21 -3.05 -4.20 -7.17
N VAL A 22 -2.37 -3.89 -6.08
CA VAL A 22 -2.87 -2.96 -5.09
C VAL A 22 -1.91 -1.79 -5.04
N SER A 23 -2.44 -0.60 -5.17
CA SER A 23 -1.62 0.60 -5.10
C SER A 23 -2.30 1.64 -4.24
N LEU A 24 -1.47 2.46 -3.61
CA LEU A 24 -1.93 3.54 -2.77
C LEU A 24 -0.95 4.69 -2.91
N THR A 25 -1.50 5.86 -3.15
CA THR A 25 -0.72 7.10 -3.16
C THR A 25 -1.36 8.03 -2.16
N ARG A 26 -0.55 8.56 -1.24
CA ARG A 26 -1.03 9.51 -0.25
C ARG A 26 -0.07 10.67 -0.15
N GLU A 27 -0.65 11.82 0.17
CA GLU A 27 0.12 13.04 0.37
C GLU A 27 0.23 13.30 1.87
N PHE A 28 1.42 13.68 2.30
CA PHE A 28 1.73 13.94 3.69
C PHE A 28 2.36 15.31 3.84
N ASP A 29 2.17 15.89 5.00
CA ASP A 29 2.81 17.14 5.36
C ASP A 29 4.12 16.83 6.08
N GLU A 30 5.22 17.36 5.61
CA GLU A 30 6.52 17.06 6.18
C GLU A 30 6.68 17.57 7.61
N ASP A 31 5.86 18.52 8.02
CA ASP A 31 5.86 19.01 9.39
C ASP A 31 5.19 18.06 10.36
N LEU A 32 4.31 17.18 9.85
CA LEU A 32 3.54 16.27 10.67
C LEU A 32 4.06 14.84 10.64
N CYS A 33 4.82 14.50 9.62
CA CYS A 33 5.19 13.10 9.39
C CYS A 33 6.52 13.05 8.66
N SER A 34 7.43 12.20 9.11
CA SER A 34 8.67 11.99 8.39
C SER A 34 8.43 11.09 7.18
N PRO A 35 9.29 11.17 6.14
CA PRO A 35 9.15 10.29 4.99
C PRO A 35 9.17 8.80 5.35
N ASP A 36 10.02 8.41 6.28
CA ASP A 36 10.12 7.01 6.69
C ASP A 36 8.83 6.53 7.35
N GLN A 37 8.28 7.37 8.22
CA GLN A 37 7.03 7.03 8.90
C GLN A 37 5.86 6.99 7.92
N ALA A 38 5.81 7.93 7.00
CA ALA A 38 4.78 7.96 5.98
C ALA A 38 4.83 6.72 5.10
N PHE A 39 6.02 6.31 4.68
CA PHE A 39 6.18 5.12 3.88
C PHE A 39 5.73 3.87 4.63
N LYS A 40 6.11 3.77 5.88
CA LYS A 40 5.72 2.62 6.71
C LYS A 40 4.20 2.53 6.81
N GLU A 41 3.54 3.66 7.01
CA GLU A 41 2.09 3.69 7.12
C GLU A 41 1.41 3.26 5.83
N VAL A 42 1.88 3.75 4.70
CA VAL A 42 1.34 3.37 3.39
C VAL A 42 1.57 1.88 3.15
N ARG A 43 2.77 1.39 3.44
CA ARG A 43 3.09 -0.02 3.25
C ARG A 43 2.20 -0.92 4.09
N GLU A 44 1.96 -0.56 5.34
CA GLU A 44 1.11 -1.34 6.22
C GLU A 44 -0.33 -1.37 5.72
N THR A 45 -0.81 -0.24 5.22
CA THR A 45 -2.16 -0.17 4.67
C THR A 45 -2.31 -1.07 3.46
N VAL A 46 -1.36 -1.01 2.54
CA VAL A 46 -1.39 -1.86 1.35
C VAL A 46 -1.29 -3.34 1.74
N SER A 47 -0.45 -3.66 2.70
CA SER A 47 -0.31 -5.03 3.17
C SER A 47 -1.62 -5.58 3.72
N ARG A 48 -2.36 -4.77 4.47
CA ARG A 48 -3.68 -5.18 4.97
C ARG A 48 -4.67 -5.43 3.83
N TRP A 49 -4.64 -4.56 2.83
CA TRP A 49 -5.52 -4.73 1.68
C TRP A 49 -5.21 -6.01 0.91
N VAL A 50 -3.92 -6.29 0.73
CA VAL A 50 -3.49 -7.52 0.06
C VAL A 50 -3.94 -8.75 0.86
N ASP A 51 -3.77 -8.72 2.16
CA ASP A 51 -4.20 -9.84 3.00
C ASP A 51 -5.71 -10.06 2.91
N ALA A 52 -6.48 -8.98 2.90
CA ALA A 52 -7.93 -9.08 2.78
C ALA A 52 -8.33 -9.71 1.44
N GLU A 53 -7.68 -9.31 0.36
CA GLU A 53 -7.94 -9.88 -0.95
C GLU A 53 -7.60 -11.37 -0.98
N LEU A 54 -6.46 -11.74 -0.43
CA LEU A 54 -6.05 -13.15 -0.40
C LEU A 54 -7.02 -14.00 0.40
N GLN A 55 -7.56 -13.48 1.49
CA GLN A 55 -8.53 -14.20 2.28
C GLN A 55 -9.84 -14.41 1.53
N MET A 56 -10.27 -13.41 0.78
CA MET A 56 -11.47 -13.53 -0.02
C MET A 56 -11.32 -14.57 -1.11
N LEU A 57 -10.14 -14.68 -1.69
CA LEU A 57 -9.90 -15.62 -2.78
C LEU A 57 -9.74 -17.06 -2.32
N ARG A 58 -9.48 -17.26 -1.03
CA ARG A 58 -9.33 -18.61 -0.48
C ARG A 58 -10.64 -19.33 -0.20
N ARG A 59 -11.74 -18.64 -0.35
CA ARG A 59 -13.05 -19.26 -0.11
C ARG A 59 -13.50 -20.16 -1.23
#